data_516914f4cc4128b1761f8ecad51eb433
#
_entry.id   516914f4cc4128b1761f8ecad51eb433
#
_cell.length_a   1.000
_cell.length_b   1.000
_cell.length_c   1.000
_cell.angle_alpha   90.00
_cell.angle_beta   90.00
_cell.angle_gamma   90.00
#
_symmetry.space_group_name_H-M   'P 1'
#
loop_
_entity.id
_entity.type
_entity.pdbx_description
1 polymer ?
#
loop_
_entity_poly.entity_id
_entity_poly.type
_entity_poly.pdbx_seq_one_letter_code
_entity_poly.pdbx_strand_id
1 'polypeptide(L)'
;MNREKEIYKVTLVGGAVNVILLIFKFVAGIVGRSSAMIADALHSLSDFVTDVIVLVFVKISNKPQDKSHDYGHGKYETLALTMIGIALMAVAVSIIVKGAVKIAGWANGEVLEAPGMLAFWAAVVSIVLKEGVYRYSIIKAKKLNSKAVEANAWHHRSDALSSIGTAVGIGGAIFLGERWTILDPIASVVVGAFIVKVAFDLLKNGIGDLMEQSLPDQVEEEILRLAESVPGVTKPHDLRTRRIGNHYAIEMHILMDGNLSLKEAHDKASEVEDLLRNHYGEETHVAVHVEPKE
;
A
#
# COMPACT_ATOMS: atom_id res chain seq x y z
N MET A 1 -22.78 -22.84 3.74
CA MET A 1 -22.48 -21.46 4.19
C MET A 1 -21.72 -20.81 3.04
N ASN A 2 -22.21 -19.69 2.50
CA ASN A 2 -21.56 -19.08 1.33
C ASN A 2 -20.25 -18.44 1.80
N ARG A 3 -19.08 -19.01 1.37
CA ARG A 3 -17.73 -18.57 1.73
C ARG A 3 -17.54 -17.06 1.50
N GLU A 4 -18.04 -16.57 0.40
CA GLU A 4 -17.97 -15.16 0.00
C GLU A 4 -18.68 -14.25 1.01
N LYS A 5 -19.90 -14.59 1.42
CA LYS A 5 -20.65 -13.81 2.42
C LYS A 5 -19.91 -13.73 3.78
N GLU A 6 -19.24 -14.81 4.19
CA GLU A 6 -18.46 -14.80 5.44
C GLU A 6 -17.21 -13.95 5.31
N ILE A 7 -16.53 -13.94 4.15
CA ILE A 7 -15.39 -13.04 3.87
C ILE A 7 -15.85 -11.59 3.97
N TYR A 8 -16.92 -11.22 3.26
CA TYR A 8 -17.50 -9.86 3.32
C TYR A 8 -17.86 -9.45 4.75
N LYS A 9 -18.48 -10.34 5.51
CA LYS A 9 -18.86 -10.06 6.90
C LYS A 9 -17.65 -9.75 7.79
N VAL A 10 -16.57 -10.53 7.66
CA VAL A 10 -15.34 -10.32 8.44
C VAL A 10 -14.70 -8.98 8.08
N THR A 11 -14.60 -8.67 6.78
CA THR A 11 -14.04 -7.40 6.29
C THR A 11 -14.87 -6.20 6.74
N LEU A 12 -16.21 -6.29 6.66
CA LEU A 12 -17.10 -5.22 7.13
C LEU A 12 -17.01 -4.97 8.63
N VAL A 13 -16.87 -6.02 9.44
CA VAL A 13 -16.68 -5.87 10.89
C VAL A 13 -15.35 -5.15 11.17
N GLY A 14 -14.26 -5.56 10.53
CA GLY A 14 -12.96 -4.89 10.67
C GLY A 14 -13.03 -3.42 10.25
N GLY A 15 -13.63 -3.11 9.10
CA GLY A 15 -13.81 -1.76 8.59
C GLY A 15 -14.66 -0.88 9.50
N ALA A 16 -15.78 -1.40 10.03
CA ALA A 16 -16.62 -0.66 10.97
C ALA A 16 -15.87 -0.30 12.26
N VAL A 17 -15.11 -1.26 12.81
CA VAL A 17 -14.28 -0.98 14.00
C VAL A 17 -13.22 0.07 13.70
N ASN A 18 -12.56 0.02 12.52
CA ASN A 18 -11.57 1.03 12.13
C ASN A 18 -12.19 2.43 12.06
N VAL A 19 -13.37 2.59 11.46
CA VAL A 19 -14.06 3.91 11.38
C VAL A 19 -14.42 4.43 12.77
N ILE A 20 -14.97 3.57 13.62
CA ILE A 20 -15.31 3.95 15.00
C ILE A 20 -14.05 4.38 15.76
N LEU A 21 -12.98 3.61 15.67
CA LEU A 21 -11.71 3.93 16.32
C LEU A 21 -11.09 5.22 15.77
N LEU A 22 -11.17 5.45 14.48
CA LEU A 22 -10.68 6.66 13.83
C LEU A 22 -11.35 7.91 14.43
N ILE A 23 -12.67 7.92 14.49
CA ILE A 23 -13.44 9.04 15.09
C ILE A 23 -13.08 9.21 16.57
N PHE A 24 -13.04 8.10 17.30
CA PHE A 24 -12.73 8.11 18.74
C PHE A 24 -11.32 8.65 19.01
N LYS A 25 -10.31 8.24 18.24
CA LYS A 25 -8.94 8.75 18.33
C LYS A 25 -8.85 10.25 18.06
N PHE A 26 -9.53 10.74 17.01
CA PHE A 26 -9.56 12.20 16.74
C PHE A 26 -10.17 12.98 17.88
N VAL A 27 -11.34 12.57 18.35
CA VAL A 27 -12.01 13.23 19.48
C VAL A 27 -11.11 13.21 20.73
N ALA A 28 -10.55 12.05 21.06
CA ALA A 28 -9.69 11.89 22.22
C ALA A 28 -8.37 12.66 22.09
N GLY A 29 -7.80 12.75 20.90
CA GLY A 29 -6.58 13.51 20.63
C GLY A 29 -6.79 15.03 20.78
N ILE A 30 -7.90 15.53 20.27
CA ILE A 30 -8.24 16.97 20.34
C ILE A 30 -8.63 17.34 21.79
N VAL A 31 -9.60 16.64 22.37
CA VAL A 31 -10.08 16.93 23.73
C VAL A 31 -9.00 16.64 24.78
N GLY A 32 -8.24 15.56 24.59
CA GLY A 32 -7.13 15.18 25.47
C GLY A 32 -5.83 15.94 25.19
N ARG A 33 -5.80 16.88 24.25
CA ARG A 33 -4.62 17.70 23.89
C ARG A 33 -3.35 16.89 23.65
N SER A 34 -3.48 15.65 23.15
CA SER A 34 -2.37 14.75 22.88
C SER A 34 -1.91 14.83 21.43
N SER A 35 -0.65 15.20 21.24
CA SER A 35 -0.01 15.21 19.92
C SER A 35 0.17 13.81 19.37
N ALA A 36 0.54 12.85 20.22
CA ALA A 36 0.70 11.45 19.85
C ALA A 36 -0.63 10.81 19.42
N MET A 37 -1.73 11.09 20.12
CA MET A 37 -3.05 10.57 19.75
C MET A 37 -3.56 11.17 18.43
N ILE A 38 -3.31 12.46 18.17
CA ILE A 38 -3.65 13.08 16.88
C ILE A 38 -2.82 12.44 15.75
N ALA A 39 -1.53 12.19 15.98
CA ALA A 39 -0.68 11.50 14.99
C ALA A 39 -1.18 10.08 14.71
N ASP A 40 -1.54 9.31 15.73
CA ASP A 40 -2.10 7.96 15.59
C ASP A 40 -3.49 7.97 14.90
N ALA A 41 -4.32 9.00 15.14
CA ALA A 41 -5.58 9.20 14.43
C ALA A 41 -5.35 9.52 12.95
N LEU A 42 -4.38 10.36 12.62
CA LEU A 42 -4.00 10.69 11.23
C LEU A 42 -3.41 9.49 10.50
N HIS A 43 -2.64 8.64 11.19
CA HIS A 43 -2.19 7.36 10.65
C HIS A 43 -3.39 6.46 10.29
N SER A 44 -4.33 6.27 11.21
CA SER A 44 -5.55 5.48 10.93
C SER A 44 -6.44 6.10 9.85
N LEU A 45 -6.47 7.44 9.73
CA LEU A 45 -7.16 8.12 8.61
C LEU A 45 -6.50 7.82 7.29
N SER A 46 -5.16 7.78 7.24
CA SER A 46 -4.41 7.48 6.02
C SER A 46 -4.76 6.08 5.48
N ASP A 47 -4.79 5.09 6.37
CA ASP A 47 -5.14 3.73 6.00
C ASP A 47 -6.57 3.67 5.44
N PHE A 48 -7.53 4.31 6.13
CA PHE A 48 -8.91 4.37 5.68
C PHE A 48 -9.08 5.08 4.33
N VAL A 49 -8.41 6.21 4.13
CA VAL A 49 -8.44 6.96 2.86
C VAL A 49 -7.83 6.12 1.73
N THR A 50 -6.72 5.44 1.99
CA THR A 50 -6.09 4.52 1.03
C THR A 50 -7.06 3.40 0.63
N ASP A 51 -7.70 2.76 1.59
CA ASP A 51 -8.69 1.70 1.33
C ASP A 51 -9.86 2.18 0.47
N VAL A 52 -10.43 3.36 0.79
CA VAL A 52 -11.54 3.95 0.03
C VAL A 52 -11.10 4.29 -1.40
N ILE A 53 -9.92 4.87 -1.57
CA ILE A 53 -9.42 5.24 -2.89
C ILE A 53 -9.13 3.99 -3.72
N VAL A 54 -8.50 2.97 -3.15
CA VAL A 54 -8.31 1.69 -3.83
C VAL A 54 -9.65 1.14 -4.32
N LEU A 55 -10.69 1.13 -3.48
CA LEU A 55 -12.03 0.65 -3.88
C LEU A 55 -12.65 1.46 -5.03
N VAL A 56 -12.53 2.79 -4.98
CA VAL A 56 -13.10 3.69 -6.00
C VAL A 56 -12.31 3.59 -7.31
N PHE A 57 -10.99 3.66 -7.22
CA PHE A 57 -10.13 3.72 -8.41
C PHE A 57 -9.93 2.35 -9.07
N VAL A 58 -9.98 1.24 -8.33
CA VAL A 58 -10.04 -0.11 -8.92
C VAL A 58 -11.23 -0.24 -9.87
N LYS A 59 -12.37 0.37 -9.54
CA LYS A 59 -13.53 0.37 -10.46
C LYS A 59 -13.28 1.20 -11.73
N ILE A 60 -12.49 2.26 -11.65
CA ILE A 60 -12.15 3.11 -12.80
C ILE A 60 -11.03 2.47 -13.60
N SER A 61 -10.00 1.96 -12.94
CA SER A 61 -8.83 1.35 -13.57
C SER A 61 -9.17 0.07 -14.35
N ASN A 62 -10.20 -0.66 -13.90
CA ASN A 62 -10.69 -1.86 -14.59
C ASN A 62 -11.55 -1.56 -15.83
N LYS A 63 -11.70 -0.28 -16.25
CA LYS A 63 -12.33 0.01 -17.53
C LYS A 63 -11.40 -0.41 -18.67
N PRO A 64 -11.93 -1.15 -19.66
CA PRO A 64 -11.13 -1.58 -20.80
C PRO A 64 -10.65 -0.37 -21.63
N GLN A 65 -9.81 -0.65 -22.58
CA GLN A 65 -9.37 0.29 -23.60
C GLN A 65 -10.55 0.98 -24.28
N ASP A 66 -10.41 2.28 -24.54
CA ASP A 66 -11.35 3.08 -25.28
C ASP A 66 -10.62 4.03 -26.26
N LYS A 67 -11.36 4.85 -27.02
CA LYS A 67 -10.77 5.77 -28.00
C LYS A 67 -9.85 6.84 -27.41
N SER A 68 -9.89 7.06 -26.12
CA SER A 68 -9.07 8.06 -25.41
C SER A 68 -7.89 7.44 -24.66
N HIS A 69 -7.96 6.15 -24.37
CA HIS A 69 -6.97 5.39 -23.58
C HIS A 69 -6.71 4.02 -24.22
N ASP A 70 -5.82 3.97 -25.21
CA ASP A 70 -5.48 2.74 -25.96
C ASP A 70 -4.89 1.65 -25.08
N TYR A 71 -4.23 1.98 -23.97
CA TYR A 71 -3.70 1.04 -22.97
C TYR A 71 -4.63 0.83 -21.77
N GLY A 72 -5.90 1.26 -21.87
CA GLY A 72 -6.86 1.18 -20.77
C GLY A 72 -6.64 2.24 -19.69
N HIS A 73 -7.31 2.05 -18.56
CA HIS A 73 -7.38 3.04 -17.49
C HIS A 73 -6.54 2.67 -16.24
N GLY A 74 -5.69 1.65 -16.33
CA GLY A 74 -4.92 1.13 -15.19
C GLY A 74 -4.12 2.19 -14.43
N LYS A 75 -3.53 3.17 -15.11
CA LYS A 75 -2.73 4.23 -14.49
C LYS A 75 -3.52 5.21 -13.59
N TYR A 76 -4.85 5.22 -13.66
CA TYR A 76 -5.66 6.01 -12.72
C TYR A 76 -5.47 5.56 -11.27
N GLU A 77 -5.30 4.25 -11.02
CA GLU A 77 -4.98 3.73 -9.70
C GLU A 77 -3.62 4.24 -9.22
N THR A 78 -2.60 4.15 -10.07
CA THR A 78 -1.25 4.65 -9.76
C THR A 78 -1.25 6.15 -9.46
N LEU A 79 -1.97 6.95 -10.27
CA LEU A 79 -2.12 8.39 -10.03
C LEU A 79 -2.78 8.68 -8.67
N ALA A 80 -3.84 7.96 -8.35
CA ALA A 80 -4.54 8.12 -7.09
C ALA A 80 -3.65 7.80 -5.89
N LEU A 81 -2.94 6.66 -5.91
CA LEU A 81 -1.99 6.29 -4.86
C LEU A 81 -0.86 7.33 -4.71
N THR A 82 -0.38 7.90 -5.82
CA THR A 82 0.62 8.97 -5.80
C THR A 82 0.08 10.24 -5.13
N MET A 83 -1.15 10.65 -5.45
CA MET A 83 -1.80 11.81 -4.81
C MET A 83 -1.99 11.61 -3.30
N ILE A 84 -2.38 10.39 -2.88
CA ILE A 84 -2.45 10.04 -1.44
C ILE A 84 -1.06 10.17 -0.81
N GLY A 85 -0.03 9.60 -1.43
CA GLY A 85 1.34 9.69 -0.94
C GLY A 85 1.79 11.14 -0.71
N ILE A 86 1.45 12.08 -1.64
CA ILE A 86 1.72 13.52 -1.47
C ILE A 86 0.98 14.09 -0.25
N ALA A 87 -0.30 13.82 -0.14
CA ALA A 87 -1.11 14.33 0.96
C ALA A 87 -0.62 13.80 2.33
N LEU A 88 -0.30 12.50 2.40
CA LEU A 88 0.27 11.86 3.59
C LEU A 88 1.62 12.44 3.97
N MET A 89 2.50 12.67 3.00
CA MET A 89 3.80 13.30 3.22
C MET A 89 3.63 14.68 3.86
N ALA A 90 2.74 15.52 3.31
CA ALA A 90 2.47 16.85 3.86
C ALA A 90 1.95 16.79 5.32
N VAL A 91 1.04 15.87 5.62
CA VAL A 91 0.50 15.67 6.97
C VAL A 91 1.61 15.18 7.91
N ALA A 92 2.40 14.18 7.51
CA ALA A 92 3.47 13.60 8.33
C ALA A 92 4.55 14.64 8.66
N VAL A 93 4.97 15.44 7.68
CA VAL A 93 5.92 16.55 7.90
C VAL A 93 5.32 17.56 8.88
N SER A 94 4.04 17.92 8.74
CA SER A 94 3.38 18.83 9.69
C SER A 94 3.38 18.30 11.13
N ILE A 95 3.13 16.98 11.31
CA ILE A 95 3.18 16.32 12.63
C ILE A 95 4.59 16.41 13.21
N ILE A 96 5.61 16.06 12.43
CA ILE A 96 7.01 16.10 12.88
C ILE A 96 7.43 17.51 13.25
N VAL A 97 7.13 18.50 12.42
CA VAL A 97 7.47 19.93 12.70
C VAL A 97 6.80 20.40 13.99
N LYS A 98 5.50 20.14 14.16
CA LYS A 98 4.78 20.50 15.39
C LYS A 98 5.32 19.80 16.63
N GLY A 99 5.65 18.51 16.53
CA GLY A 99 6.29 17.75 17.59
C GLY A 99 7.68 18.30 17.94
N ALA A 100 8.50 18.57 16.92
CA ALA A 100 9.84 19.13 17.11
C ALA A 100 9.81 20.53 17.75
N VAL A 101 8.87 21.39 17.37
CA VAL A 101 8.68 22.72 18.00
C VAL A 101 8.34 22.59 19.47
N LYS A 102 7.43 21.67 19.84
CA LYS A 102 7.10 21.40 21.25
C LYS A 102 8.30 20.88 22.04
N ILE A 103 9.10 19.97 21.46
CA ILE A 103 10.32 19.44 22.06
C ILE A 103 11.35 20.54 22.28
N ALA A 104 11.55 21.42 21.29
CA ALA A 104 12.46 22.56 21.38
C ALA A 104 11.99 23.59 22.43
N GLY A 105 10.69 23.90 22.51
CA GLY A 105 10.10 24.75 23.54
C GLY A 105 10.36 24.20 24.94
N TRP A 106 10.12 22.90 25.13
CA TRP A 106 10.42 22.23 26.40
C TRP A 106 11.93 22.31 26.77
N ALA A 107 12.83 22.12 25.80
CA ALA A 107 14.27 22.24 26.04
C ALA A 107 14.68 23.68 26.43
N ASN A 108 13.92 24.68 25.98
CA ASN A 108 14.11 26.10 26.36
C ASN A 108 13.39 26.47 27.66
N GLY A 109 12.81 25.52 28.38
CA GLY A 109 12.16 25.75 29.68
C GLY A 109 10.65 26.00 29.61
N GLU A 110 10.01 25.83 28.46
CA GLU A 110 8.54 25.90 28.36
C GLU A 110 7.91 24.68 29.05
N VAL A 111 6.86 24.90 29.80
CA VAL A 111 6.09 23.86 30.46
C VAL A 111 5.05 23.32 29.46
N LEU A 112 5.20 22.04 29.09
CA LEU A 112 4.21 21.38 28.25
C LEU A 112 3.03 20.89 29.12
N GLU A 113 1.82 21.14 28.66
CA GLU A 113 0.62 20.56 29.30
C GLU A 113 0.64 19.03 29.13
N ALA A 114 0.34 18.30 30.22
CA ALA A 114 0.18 16.86 30.18
C ALA A 114 -1.06 16.49 29.33
N PRO A 115 -0.98 15.44 28.50
CA PRO A 115 -2.17 14.97 27.78
C PRO A 115 -3.24 14.48 28.75
N GLY A 116 -4.50 14.62 28.35
CA GLY A 116 -5.63 14.16 29.15
C GLY A 116 -5.77 12.65 29.19
N MET A 117 -6.31 12.13 30.29
CA MET A 117 -6.59 10.69 30.48
C MET A 117 -7.47 10.09 29.37
N LEU A 118 -8.30 10.90 28.72
CA LEU A 118 -9.13 10.45 27.60
C LEU A 118 -8.26 9.93 26.41
N ALA A 119 -7.15 10.63 26.10
CA ALA A 119 -6.23 10.20 25.07
C ALA A 119 -5.56 8.86 25.43
N PHE A 120 -5.15 8.68 26.69
CA PHE A 120 -4.58 7.42 27.17
C PHE A 120 -5.57 6.25 27.02
N TRP A 121 -6.80 6.43 27.51
CA TRP A 121 -7.81 5.37 27.39
C TRP A 121 -8.20 5.09 25.94
N ALA A 122 -8.18 6.10 25.08
CA ALA A 122 -8.43 5.89 23.65
C ALA A 122 -7.33 5.02 23.00
N ALA A 123 -6.06 5.22 23.39
CA ALA A 123 -4.96 4.37 22.93
C ALA A 123 -5.15 2.92 23.42
N VAL A 124 -5.45 2.73 24.70
CA VAL A 124 -5.66 1.39 25.28
C VAL A 124 -6.85 0.68 24.61
N VAL A 125 -7.98 1.35 24.46
CA VAL A 125 -9.18 0.82 23.78
C VAL A 125 -8.86 0.46 22.33
N SER A 126 -8.09 1.31 21.64
CA SER A 126 -7.65 1.03 20.25
C SER A 126 -6.83 -0.26 20.15
N ILE A 127 -5.85 -0.45 21.05
CA ILE A 127 -5.03 -1.65 21.11
C ILE A 127 -5.90 -2.89 21.33
N VAL A 128 -6.79 -2.85 22.32
CA VAL A 128 -7.65 -3.99 22.69
C VAL A 128 -8.61 -4.35 21.55
N LEU A 129 -9.25 -3.36 20.94
CA LEU A 129 -10.20 -3.61 19.84
C LEU A 129 -9.48 -4.10 18.58
N LYS A 130 -8.33 -3.54 18.21
CA LYS A 130 -7.56 -3.99 17.07
C LYS A 130 -7.01 -5.41 17.25
N GLU A 131 -6.50 -5.75 18.44
CA GLU A 131 -6.11 -7.13 18.76
C GLU A 131 -7.32 -8.08 18.74
N GLY A 132 -8.49 -7.65 19.20
CA GLY A 132 -9.75 -8.40 19.10
C GLY A 132 -10.16 -8.67 17.66
N VAL A 133 -10.12 -7.65 16.79
CA VAL A 133 -10.38 -7.78 15.35
C VAL A 133 -9.36 -8.72 14.70
N TYR A 134 -8.07 -8.59 15.03
CA TYR A 134 -7.04 -9.51 14.56
C TYR A 134 -7.38 -10.96 14.90
N ARG A 135 -7.68 -11.26 16.16
CA ARG A 135 -7.99 -12.64 16.61
C ARG A 135 -9.25 -13.18 15.93
N TYR A 136 -10.28 -12.35 15.81
CA TYR A 136 -11.50 -12.72 15.11
C TYR A 136 -11.22 -13.04 13.63
N SER A 137 -10.50 -12.14 12.95
CA SER A 137 -10.21 -12.26 11.52
C SER A 137 -9.26 -13.42 11.21
N ILE A 138 -8.22 -13.67 12.01
CA ILE A 138 -7.27 -14.77 11.78
C ILE A 138 -7.92 -16.15 11.94
N ILE A 139 -8.84 -16.30 12.92
CA ILE A 139 -9.60 -17.53 13.11
C ILE A 139 -10.51 -17.79 11.91
N LYS A 140 -11.18 -16.75 11.41
CA LYS A 140 -12.04 -16.85 10.23
C LYS A 140 -11.24 -17.08 8.95
N ALA A 141 -10.11 -16.42 8.77
CA ALA A 141 -9.20 -16.61 7.63
C ALA A 141 -8.78 -18.07 7.48
N LYS A 142 -8.34 -18.69 8.58
CA LYS A 142 -7.97 -20.11 8.60
C LYS A 142 -9.14 -21.02 8.24
N LYS A 143 -10.35 -20.79 8.79
CA LYS A 143 -11.55 -21.58 8.48
C LYS A 143 -12.01 -21.44 7.03
N LEU A 144 -11.80 -20.27 6.43
CA LEU A 144 -12.23 -19.95 5.06
C LEU A 144 -11.13 -20.21 4.02
N ASN A 145 -9.92 -20.60 4.47
CA ASN A 145 -8.72 -20.74 3.66
C ASN A 145 -8.51 -19.50 2.76
N SER A 146 -8.57 -18.30 3.36
CA SER A 146 -8.49 -17.01 2.65
C SER A 146 -7.24 -16.26 3.06
N LYS A 147 -6.23 -16.23 2.18
CA LYS A 147 -4.99 -15.46 2.38
C LYS A 147 -5.24 -13.94 2.46
N ALA A 148 -6.25 -13.44 1.73
CA ALA A 148 -6.61 -12.02 1.77
C ALA A 148 -7.12 -11.61 3.15
N VAL A 149 -8.02 -12.40 3.78
CA VAL A 149 -8.51 -12.13 5.14
C VAL A 149 -7.37 -12.30 6.16
N GLU A 150 -6.45 -13.23 5.93
CA GLU A 150 -5.27 -13.42 6.77
C GLU A 150 -4.34 -12.20 6.72
N ALA A 151 -4.02 -11.70 5.53
CA ALA A 151 -3.21 -10.50 5.35
C ALA A 151 -3.84 -9.28 6.03
N ASN A 152 -5.16 -9.08 5.85
CA ASN A 152 -5.90 -8.00 6.51
C ASN A 152 -5.91 -8.14 8.05
N ALA A 153 -5.97 -9.37 8.56
CA ALA A 153 -5.84 -9.60 10.01
C ALA A 153 -4.46 -9.16 10.53
N TRP A 154 -3.38 -9.51 9.84
CA TRP A 154 -2.03 -9.08 10.21
C TRP A 154 -1.85 -7.56 10.13
N HIS A 155 -2.51 -6.89 9.19
CA HIS A 155 -2.54 -5.42 9.13
C HIS A 155 -3.14 -4.82 10.41
N HIS A 156 -4.31 -5.28 10.86
CA HIS A 156 -4.90 -4.84 12.13
C HIS A 156 -3.98 -5.03 13.34
N ARG A 157 -3.21 -6.13 13.36
CA ARG A 157 -2.23 -6.37 14.43
C ARG A 157 -1.04 -5.41 14.35
N SER A 158 -0.56 -5.12 13.16
CA SER A 158 0.51 -4.12 12.95
C SER A 158 0.09 -2.75 13.48
N ASP A 159 -1.14 -2.35 13.19
CA ASP A 159 -1.72 -1.09 13.71
C ASP A 159 -1.89 -1.09 15.25
N ALA A 160 -2.25 -2.23 15.83
CA ALA A 160 -2.28 -2.36 17.28
C ALA A 160 -0.91 -2.14 17.91
N LEU A 161 0.16 -2.67 17.28
CA LEU A 161 1.54 -2.49 17.74
C LEU A 161 1.98 -1.01 17.64
N SER A 162 1.60 -0.31 16.56
CA SER A 162 1.90 1.13 16.42
C SER A 162 1.22 1.97 17.53
N SER A 163 -0.04 1.63 17.86
CA SER A 163 -0.78 2.28 18.93
C SER A 163 -0.19 2.03 20.34
N ILE A 164 0.61 0.96 20.53
CA ILE A 164 1.35 0.73 21.79
C ILE A 164 2.37 1.86 22.02
N GLY A 165 3.12 2.24 20.99
CA GLY A 165 4.07 3.36 21.08
C GLY A 165 3.37 4.67 21.51
N THR A 166 2.21 4.95 20.92
CA THR A 166 1.34 6.09 21.30
C THR A 166 0.89 5.99 22.75
N ALA A 167 0.42 4.81 23.20
CA ALA A 167 -0.03 4.59 24.57
C ALA A 167 1.11 4.78 25.60
N VAL A 168 2.31 4.29 25.29
CA VAL A 168 3.51 4.45 26.13
C VAL A 168 3.91 5.93 26.22
N GLY A 169 3.91 6.66 25.09
CA GLY A 169 4.24 8.08 25.08
C GLY A 169 3.24 8.92 25.91
N ILE A 170 1.94 8.71 25.71
CA ILE A 170 0.87 9.41 26.46
C ILE A 170 0.90 9.00 27.94
N GLY A 171 0.98 7.69 28.22
CA GLY A 171 1.02 7.18 29.60
C GLY A 171 2.25 7.69 30.35
N GLY A 172 3.43 7.69 29.72
CA GLY A 172 4.62 8.27 30.30
C GLY A 172 4.46 9.76 30.59
N ALA A 173 3.87 10.53 29.67
CA ALA A 173 3.62 11.96 29.88
C ALA A 173 2.63 12.25 31.02
N ILE A 174 1.68 11.33 31.29
CA ILE A 174 0.69 11.50 32.36
C ILE A 174 1.23 11.04 33.73
N PHE A 175 1.83 9.84 33.77
CA PHE A 175 2.09 9.15 35.05
C PHE A 175 3.48 9.44 35.66
N LEU A 176 4.46 9.91 34.84
CA LEU A 176 5.82 10.15 35.31
C LEU A 176 6.06 11.60 35.78
N GLY A 177 5.06 12.48 35.66
CA GLY A 177 5.12 13.88 36.15
C GLY A 177 5.57 14.89 35.08
N GLU A 178 5.63 16.17 35.45
CA GLU A 178 5.77 17.31 34.54
C GLU A 178 7.00 17.26 33.63
N ARG A 179 8.12 16.69 34.11
CA ARG A 179 9.35 16.55 33.30
C ARG A 179 9.20 15.57 32.15
N TRP A 180 8.23 14.67 32.22
CA TRP A 180 8.02 13.61 31.23
C TRP A 180 6.89 13.93 30.23
N THR A 181 6.28 15.11 30.33
CA THR A 181 5.28 15.57 29.33
C THR A 181 5.83 15.62 27.91
N ILE A 182 7.15 15.71 27.75
CA ILE A 182 7.86 15.61 26.48
C ILE A 182 7.63 14.27 25.75
N LEU A 183 7.26 13.20 26.46
CA LEU A 183 7.04 11.88 25.84
C LEU A 183 5.90 11.88 24.82
N ASP A 184 4.86 12.71 25.02
CA ASP A 184 3.78 12.84 24.05
C ASP A 184 4.25 13.44 22.70
N PRO A 185 4.93 14.60 22.63
CA PRO A 185 5.46 15.07 21.36
C PRO A 185 6.57 14.19 20.79
N ILE A 186 7.38 13.48 21.59
CA ILE A 186 8.34 12.50 21.10
C ILE A 186 7.60 11.34 20.39
N ALA A 187 6.58 10.76 21.03
CA ALA A 187 5.75 9.73 20.42
C ALA A 187 5.09 10.22 19.12
N SER A 188 4.61 11.46 19.08
CA SER A 188 4.07 12.11 17.88
C SER A 188 5.10 12.16 16.73
N VAL A 189 6.34 12.54 17.01
CA VAL A 189 7.43 12.57 16.01
C VAL A 189 7.75 11.17 15.51
N VAL A 190 7.79 10.17 16.40
CA VAL A 190 8.02 8.77 16.02
C VAL A 190 6.92 8.26 15.10
N VAL A 191 5.65 8.47 15.45
CA VAL A 191 4.51 8.11 14.59
C VAL A 191 4.58 8.87 13.26
N GLY A 192 4.89 10.16 13.27
CA GLY A 192 5.09 10.96 12.06
C GLY A 192 6.17 10.40 11.15
N ALA A 193 7.28 9.92 11.70
CA ALA A 193 8.35 9.28 10.93
C ALA A 193 7.90 7.97 10.26
N PHE A 194 7.06 7.16 10.91
CA PHE A 194 6.44 5.99 10.28
C PHE A 194 5.54 6.38 9.12
N ILE A 195 4.73 7.45 9.29
CA ILE A 195 3.86 7.95 8.21
C ILE A 195 4.70 8.47 7.03
N VAL A 196 5.83 9.17 7.29
CA VAL A 196 6.77 9.58 6.23
C VAL A 196 7.27 8.39 5.45
N LYS A 197 7.65 7.30 6.14
CA LYS A 197 8.12 6.09 5.45
C LYS A 197 7.04 5.51 4.52
N VAL A 198 5.81 5.36 5.01
CA VAL A 198 4.69 4.86 4.20
C VAL A 198 4.41 5.79 3.01
N ALA A 199 4.35 7.10 3.24
CA ALA A 199 4.16 8.09 2.19
C ALA A 199 5.27 8.06 1.14
N PHE A 200 6.52 7.90 1.59
CA PHE A 200 7.67 7.80 0.69
C PHE A 200 7.61 6.54 -0.18
N ASP A 201 7.26 5.38 0.40
CA ASP A 201 7.12 4.13 -0.34
C ASP A 201 6.00 4.22 -1.39
N LEU A 202 4.86 4.83 -1.04
CA LEU A 202 3.76 5.10 -1.99
C LEU A 202 4.21 6.02 -3.12
N LEU A 203 4.90 7.13 -2.79
CA LEU A 203 5.40 8.09 -3.79
C LEU A 203 6.45 7.47 -4.70
N LYS A 204 7.41 6.75 -4.13
CA LYS A 204 8.47 6.10 -4.91
C LYS A 204 7.89 5.13 -5.94
N ASN A 205 6.98 4.26 -5.51
CA ASN A 205 6.36 3.28 -6.40
C ASN A 205 5.43 3.97 -7.42
N GLY A 206 4.57 4.88 -6.96
CA GLY A 206 3.63 5.57 -7.82
C GLY A 206 4.32 6.45 -8.87
N ILE A 207 5.34 7.23 -8.49
CA ILE A 207 6.12 8.05 -9.43
C ILE A 207 6.90 7.14 -10.37
N GLY A 208 7.53 6.07 -9.87
CA GLY A 208 8.22 5.08 -10.71
C GLY A 208 7.32 4.52 -11.80
N ASP A 209 6.14 4.04 -11.44
CA ASP A 209 5.15 3.50 -12.38
C ASP A 209 4.63 4.55 -13.39
N LEU A 210 4.45 5.82 -12.94
CA LEU A 210 4.06 6.93 -13.84
C LEU A 210 5.18 7.31 -14.81
N MET A 211 6.43 7.17 -14.38
CA MET A 211 7.63 7.45 -15.19
C MET A 211 8.11 6.24 -16.00
N GLU A 212 7.24 5.24 -16.21
CA GLU A 212 7.53 4.05 -17.02
C GLU A 212 8.71 3.22 -16.49
N GLN A 213 8.87 3.13 -15.16
CA GLN A 213 9.91 2.30 -14.55
C GLN A 213 9.75 0.84 -14.96
N SER A 214 10.87 0.19 -15.31
CA SER A 214 10.90 -1.24 -15.62
C SER A 214 10.44 -2.11 -14.43
N LEU A 215 10.02 -3.32 -14.73
CA LEU A 215 9.70 -4.32 -13.72
C LEU A 215 10.98 -4.75 -12.98
N PRO A 216 10.85 -5.37 -11.78
CA PRO A 216 12.00 -5.89 -11.05
C PRO A 216 12.79 -6.91 -11.88
N ASP A 217 14.12 -6.91 -11.75
CA ASP A 217 15.04 -7.78 -12.50
C ASP A 217 14.60 -9.26 -12.51
N GLN A 218 14.10 -9.75 -11.37
CA GLN A 218 13.61 -11.13 -11.24
C GLN A 218 12.42 -11.44 -12.16
N VAL A 219 11.53 -10.46 -12.36
CA VAL A 219 10.37 -10.58 -13.27
C VAL A 219 10.84 -10.52 -14.72
N GLU A 220 11.77 -9.61 -15.03
CA GLU A 220 12.34 -9.50 -16.38
C GLU A 220 13.10 -10.76 -16.78
N GLU A 221 13.90 -11.34 -15.88
CA GLU A 221 14.56 -12.63 -16.11
C GLU A 221 13.56 -13.78 -16.32
N GLU A 222 12.42 -13.76 -15.61
CA GLU A 222 11.37 -14.77 -15.79
C GLU A 222 10.69 -14.61 -17.16
N ILE A 223 10.39 -13.37 -17.59
CA ILE A 223 9.84 -13.07 -18.91
C ILE A 223 10.75 -13.61 -20.00
N LEU A 224 12.05 -13.33 -19.93
CA LEU A 224 13.02 -13.82 -20.92
C LEU A 224 13.08 -15.35 -20.96
N ARG A 225 13.10 -16.02 -19.81
CA ARG A 225 13.07 -17.49 -19.72
C ARG A 225 11.81 -18.11 -20.31
N LEU A 226 10.65 -17.49 -20.03
CA LEU A 226 9.38 -17.95 -20.60
C LEU A 226 9.37 -17.81 -22.12
N ALA A 227 9.82 -16.67 -22.66
CA ALA A 227 9.91 -16.47 -24.11
C ALA A 227 10.86 -17.47 -24.76
N GLU A 228 12.03 -17.75 -24.17
CA GLU A 228 13.01 -18.70 -24.69
C GLU A 228 12.53 -20.16 -24.59
N SER A 229 11.55 -20.47 -23.77
CA SER A 229 10.97 -21.80 -23.66
C SER A 229 10.11 -22.22 -24.86
N VAL A 230 9.71 -21.25 -25.71
CA VAL A 230 8.92 -21.54 -26.92
C VAL A 230 9.83 -22.13 -28.01
N PRO A 231 9.52 -23.32 -28.57
CA PRO A 231 10.35 -23.96 -29.54
C PRO A 231 10.56 -23.13 -30.82
N GLY A 232 11.82 -22.88 -31.18
CA GLY A 232 12.21 -22.07 -32.33
C GLY A 232 12.51 -20.60 -31.99
N VAL A 233 12.21 -20.15 -30.78
CA VAL A 233 12.59 -18.84 -30.24
C VAL A 233 13.99 -18.93 -29.64
N THR A 234 14.86 -17.98 -29.97
CA THR A 234 16.20 -17.90 -29.40
C THR A 234 16.56 -16.46 -29.08
N LYS A 235 17.40 -16.27 -28.06
CA LYS A 235 17.96 -14.99 -27.64
C LYS A 235 16.91 -13.88 -27.55
N PRO A 236 15.89 -13.97 -26.69
CA PRO A 236 15.05 -12.84 -26.42
C PRO A 236 15.90 -11.68 -25.88
N HIS A 237 15.70 -10.46 -26.41
CA HIS A 237 16.51 -9.29 -26.10
C HIS A 237 15.70 -7.99 -26.28
N ASP A 238 16.33 -6.84 -26.07
CA ASP A 238 15.69 -5.52 -26.11
C ASP A 238 14.37 -5.46 -25.34
N LEU A 239 14.34 -6.16 -24.18
CA LEU A 239 13.19 -6.22 -23.32
C LEU A 239 12.89 -4.83 -22.73
N ARG A 240 11.65 -4.39 -22.91
CA ARG A 240 11.10 -3.19 -22.28
C ARG A 240 9.85 -3.58 -21.54
N THR A 241 9.79 -3.19 -20.28
CA THR A 241 8.67 -3.52 -19.41
C THR A 241 8.18 -2.28 -18.69
N ARG A 242 6.89 -2.26 -18.37
CA ARG A 242 6.30 -1.27 -17.46
C ARG A 242 5.03 -1.80 -16.83
N ARG A 243 4.66 -1.19 -15.73
CA ARG A 243 3.40 -1.49 -15.06
C ARG A 243 2.28 -0.56 -15.56
N ILE A 244 1.09 -1.12 -15.76
CA ILE A 244 -0.13 -0.39 -16.10
C ILE A 244 -1.23 -0.78 -15.09
N GLY A 245 -1.22 -0.14 -13.91
CA GLY A 245 -2.08 -0.54 -12.80
C GLY A 245 -1.74 -1.94 -12.30
N ASN A 246 -2.67 -2.90 -12.44
CA ASN A 246 -2.51 -4.28 -11.99
C ASN A 246 -1.96 -5.24 -13.07
N HIS A 247 -1.69 -4.78 -14.28
CA HIS A 247 -1.14 -5.57 -15.37
C HIS A 247 0.15 -4.95 -15.93
N TYR A 248 0.79 -5.64 -16.87
CA TYR A 248 2.07 -5.25 -17.44
C TYR A 248 1.96 -4.90 -18.92
N ALA A 249 2.87 -4.07 -19.39
CA ALA A 249 3.21 -3.97 -20.80
C ALA A 249 4.63 -4.53 -20.98
N ILE A 250 4.77 -5.45 -21.93
CA ILE A 250 5.99 -6.21 -22.23
C ILE A 250 6.24 -6.08 -23.73
N GLU A 251 7.38 -5.52 -24.08
CA GLU A 251 7.85 -5.40 -25.46
C GLU A 251 9.23 -6.07 -25.55
N MET A 252 9.44 -6.94 -26.54
CA MET A 252 10.72 -7.63 -26.69
C MET A 252 11.01 -8.00 -28.14
N HIS A 253 12.25 -8.26 -28.43
CA HIS A 253 12.71 -8.86 -29.68
C HIS A 253 13.09 -10.31 -29.44
N ILE A 254 12.85 -11.16 -30.46
CA ILE A 254 13.21 -12.57 -30.46
C ILE A 254 13.84 -12.94 -31.79
N LEU A 255 14.85 -13.82 -31.78
CA LEU A 255 15.47 -14.35 -32.99
C LEU A 255 14.84 -15.67 -33.35
N MET A 256 14.55 -15.82 -34.65
CA MET A 256 14.06 -17.06 -35.29
C MET A 256 14.82 -17.39 -36.56
N ASP A 257 14.68 -18.62 -37.09
CA ASP A 257 15.25 -19.01 -38.37
C ASP A 257 14.72 -18.09 -39.49
N GLY A 258 15.63 -17.44 -40.23
CA GLY A 258 15.29 -16.52 -41.31
C GLY A 258 14.61 -17.18 -42.52
N ASN A 259 14.56 -18.53 -42.58
CA ASN A 259 13.86 -19.26 -43.61
C ASN A 259 12.40 -19.57 -43.30
N LEU A 260 11.90 -19.23 -42.11
CA LEU A 260 10.50 -19.40 -41.78
C LEU A 260 9.62 -18.50 -42.65
N SER A 261 8.47 -19.02 -43.03
CA SER A 261 7.46 -18.18 -43.65
C SER A 261 6.96 -17.13 -42.66
N LEU A 262 6.48 -15.99 -43.16
CA LEU A 262 5.90 -14.95 -42.31
C LEU A 262 4.80 -15.51 -41.39
N LYS A 263 4.01 -16.50 -41.88
CA LYS A 263 2.98 -17.13 -41.10
C LYS A 263 3.55 -17.93 -39.93
N GLU A 264 4.55 -18.77 -40.19
CA GLU A 264 5.19 -19.59 -39.14
C GLU A 264 5.85 -18.72 -38.08
N ALA A 265 6.52 -17.65 -38.50
CA ALA A 265 7.13 -16.70 -37.59
C ALA A 265 6.07 -15.97 -36.71
N HIS A 266 4.96 -15.54 -37.33
CA HIS A 266 3.84 -14.93 -36.63
C HIS A 266 3.17 -15.89 -35.61
N ASP A 267 2.94 -17.14 -36.00
CA ASP A 267 2.33 -18.16 -35.15
C ASP A 267 3.23 -18.39 -33.91
N LYS A 268 4.56 -18.36 -34.06
CA LYS A 268 5.50 -18.45 -32.93
C LYS A 268 5.54 -17.22 -32.06
N ALA A 269 5.48 -16.02 -32.64
CA ALA A 269 5.36 -14.79 -31.86
C ALA A 269 4.07 -14.80 -31.02
N SER A 270 2.95 -15.22 -31.61
CA SER A 270 1.68 -15.37 -30.92
C SER A 270 1.74 -16.40 -29.76
N GLU A 271 2.49 -17.51 -29.96
CA GLU A 271 2.72 -18.51 -28.90
C GLU A 271 3.45 -17.89 -27.70
N VAL A 272 4.45 -17.01 -27.93
CA VAL A 272 5.13 -16.25 -26.86
C VAL A 272 4.18 -15.29 -26.19
N GLU A 273 3.39 -14.52 -26.96
CA GLU A 273 2.41 -13.56 -26.42
C GLU A 273 1.38 -14.25 -25.54
N ASP A 274 0.81 -15.37 -26.01
CA ASP A 274 -0.20 -16.14 -25.28
C ASP A 274 0.39 -16.78 -24.01
N LEU A 275 1.63 -17.27 -24.07
CA LEU A 275 2.32 -17.80 -22.90
C LEU A 275 2.50 -16.74 -21.82
N LEU A 276 2.93 -15.54 -22.18
CA LEU A 276 3.12 -14.43 -21.26
C LEU A 276 1.79 -13.90 -20.71
N ARG A 277 0.74 -13.78 -21.55
CA ARG A 277 -0.60 -13.42 -21.09
C ARG A 277 -1.19 -14.44 -20.14
N ASN A 278 -1.03 -15.73 -20.42
CA ASN A 278 -1.48 -16.80 -19.53
C ASN A 278 -0.77 -16.78 -18.17
N HIS A 279 0.50 -16.36 -18.14
CA HIS A 279 1.29 -16.30 -16.91
C HIS A 279 1.02 -15.03 -16.07
N TYR A 280 0.98 -13.85 -16.72
CA TYR A 280 0.85 -12.55 -16.05
C TYR A 280 -0.56 -11.96 -16.07
N GLY A 281 -1.51 -12.61 -16.73
CA GLY A 281 -2.91 -12.19 -16.87
C GLY A 281 -3.26 -11.74 -18.30
N GLU A 282 -4.49 -12.02 -18.73
CA GLU A 282 -4.97 -11.77 -20.10
C GLU A 282 -4.94 -10.29 -20.50
N GLU A 283 -4.98 -9.38 -19.53
CA GLU A 283 -4.93 -7.92 -19.75
C GLU A 283 -3.50 -7.41 -19.97
N THR A 284 -2.48 -8.27 -19.86
CA THR A 284 -1.09 -7.91 -20.12
C THR A 284 -0.90 -7.60 -21.60
N HIS A 285 -0.42 -6.39 -21.89
CA HIS A 285 -0.04 -6.00 -23.24
C HIS A 285 1.30 -6.63 -23.58
N VAL A 286 1.34 -7.48 -24.62
CA VAL A 286 2.58 -8.11 -25.10
C VAL A 286 2.76 -7.78 -26.56
N ALA A 287 3.92 -7.27 -26.91
CA ALA A 287 4.35 -7.02 -28.29
C ALA A 287 5.69 -7.69 -28.53
N VAL A 288 5.73 -8.58 -29.51
CA VAL A 288 6.93 -9.35 -29.87
C VAL A 288 7.39 -8.96 -31.27
N HIS A 289 8.60 -8.45 -31.37
CA HIS A 289 9.27 -8.18 -32.64
C HIS A 289 10.14 -9.38 -33.03
N VAL A 290 9.91 -9.88 -34.23
CA VAL A 290 10.64 -11.05 -34.74
C VAL A 290 11.80 -10.60 -35.65
N GLU A 291 12.99 -11.11 -35.39
CA GLU A 291 14.18 -10.85 -36.15
C GLU A 291 14.78 -12.16 -36.72
N PRO A 292 15.36 -12.15 -37.94
CA PRO A 292 16.00 -13.33 -38.47
C PRO A 292 17.31 -13.61 -37.71
N LYS A 293 17.55 -14.88 -37.41
CA LYS A 293 18.85 -15.34 -36.93
C LYS A 293 19.80 -15.36 -38.11
N GLU A 294 20.94 -14.67 -37.98
CA GLU A 294 22.04 -14.71 -38.96
C GLU A 294 22.66 -16.10 -39.09
#